data_d906a064db9109ee2486e044de223549
#
_entry.id   d906a064db9109ee2486e044de223549
#
_cell.length_a   1.000
_cell.length_b   1.000
_cell.length_c   1.000
_cell.angle_alpha   90.00
_cell.angle_beta   90.00
_cell.angle_gamma   90.00
#
_symmetry.space_group_name_H-M   'P 1'
#
loop_
_entity.id
_entity.type
_entity.pdbx_description
1 polymer ?
#
loop_
_entity_poly.entity_id
_entity_poly.type
_entity_poly.pdbx_seq_one_letter_code
_entity_poly.pdbx_strand_id
1 'polypeptide(L)'
;VLGGAGALGYLVYAYTRDLPDLSAFERLRLTATTTLYARDGSTLALLASVEDGRAINRSLVRLSEVSPAALAAIVFSEDRRFYSHYGVDPVRLLGALYAVLTGDLQGGSTITTQVIKNTLLKELAQARTLERKVKEWVLALELERRYTKAEILEMYLNVVPWGGNAVGIRAAAEAYFGKDPAALTLAEGLYLASLIPAPNARYQDLEGVRRRMRRVLDEMVREGWITEALAEQAWKEPLKPRGWEVRYDEEGNLLEARPGDPGAGILR
;
A
#
# COMPACT_ATOMS: atom_id res chain seq x y z
N VAL A 1 -3.75 38.77 -7.75
CA VAL A 1 -3.94 37.49 -8.46
C VAL A 1 -2.71 37.12 -9.28
N LEU A 2 -2.11 38.06 -10.05
CA LEU A 2 -0.90 37.79 -10.88
C LEU A 2 0.35 37.46 -10.05
N GLY A 3 0.53 38.06 -8.88
CA GLY A 3 1.68 37.77 -8.00
C GLY A 3 1.68 36.35 -7.41
N GLY A 4 0.49 35.78 -7.12
CA GLY A 4 0.35 34.42 -6.58
C GLY A 4 0.68 33.34 -7.62
N ALA A 5 0.26 33.54 -8.88
CA ALA A 5 0.57 32.60 -9.97
C ALA A 5 2.07 32.58 -10.30
N GLY A 6 2.74 33.76 -10.28
CA GLY A 6 4.19 33.88 -10.48
C GLY A 6 4.99 33.21 -9.35
N ALA A 7 4.58 33.39 -8.09
CA ALA A 7 5.21 32.75 -6.94
C ALA A 7 5.05 31.22 -6.97
N LEU A 8 3.86 30.72 -7.32
CA LEU A 8 3.61 29.28 -7.46
C LEU A 8 4.46 28.69 -8.59
N GLY A 9 4.50 29.36 -9.76
CA GLY A 9 5.33 28.93 -10.89
C GLY A 9 6.82 28.87 -10.53
N TYR A 10 7.32 29.88 -9.81
CA TYR A 10 8.71 29.90 -9.33
C TYR A 10 8.99 28.76 -8.33
N LEU A 11 8.08 28.51 -7.39
CA LEU A 11 8.24 27.40 -6.43
C LEU A 11 8.25 26.04 -7.13
N VAL A 12 7.34 25.81 -8.09
CA VAL A 12 7.32 24.60 -8.90
C VAL A 12 8.66 24.48 -9.65
N TYR A 13 9.11 25.51 -10.34
CA TYR A 13 10.39 25.50 -11.05
C TYR A 13 11.56 25.23 -10.10
N ALA A 14 11.65 25.93 -8.96
CA ALA A 14 12.73 25.78 -7.99
C ALA A 14 12.81 24.36 -7.40
N TYR A 15 11.66 23.71 -7.16
CA TYR A 15 11.61 22.36 -6.59
C TYR A 15 11.72 21.25 -7.63
N THR A 16 11.57 21.56 -8.92
CA THR A 16 11.55 20.53 -9.99
C THR A 16 12.82 20.53 -10.85
N ARG A 17 13.68 21.53 -10.73
CA ARG A 17 14.93 21.61 -11.51
C ARG A 17 15.88 20.44 -11.27
N ASP A 18 15.85 19.83 -10.07
CA ASP A 18 16.72 18.73 -9.65
C ASP A 18 15.93 17.42 -9.49
N LEU A 19 14.88 17.21 -10.33
CA LEU A 19 14.11 15.96 -10.32
C LEU A 19 14.96 14.82 -10.86
N PRO A 20 14.88 13.62 -10.25
CA PRO A 20 15.46 12.43 -10.82
C PRO A 20 14.83 12.12 -12.18
N ASP A 21 15.65 11.71 -13.14
CA ASP A 21 15.16 11.28 -14.44
C ASP A 21 14.34 9.99 -14.29
N LEU A 22 13.13 9.97 -14.85
CA LEU A 22 12.28 8.77 -14.90
C LEU A 22 12.90 7.61 -15.70
N SER A 23 13.92 7.84 -16.54
CA SER A 23 14.72 6.76 -17.11
C SER A 23 15.44 5.94 -16.02
N ALA A 24 15.65 6.54 -14.84
CA ALA A 24 16.11 5.82 -13.66
C ALA A 24 15.09 4.76 -13.21
N PHE A 25 13.80 4.97 -13.44
CA PHE A 25 12.74 4.00 -13.14
C PHE A 25 12.86 2.74 -14.01
N GLU A 26 13.14 2.89 -15.30
CA GLU A 26 13.38 1.77 -16.22
C GLU A 26 14.65 0.98 -15.83
N ARG A 27 15.61 1.65 -15.22
CA ARG A 27 16.84 1.05 -14.68
C ARG A 27 16.70 0.51 -13.26
N LEU A 28 15.59 0.81 -12.58
CA LEU A 28 15.31 0.33 -11.23
C LEU A 28 15.14 -1.19 -11.27
N ARG A 29 16.24 -1.91 -11.08
CA ARG A 29 16.20 -3.35 -10.81
C ARG A 29 15.74 -3.50 -9.37
N LEU A 30 14.45 -3.78 -9.18
CA LEU A 30 13.94 -4.16 -7.89
C LEU A 30 14.68 -5.44 -7.47
N THR A 31 15.48 -5.35 -6.42
CA THR A 31 16.13 -6.51 -5.87
C THR A 31 15.07 -7.42 -5.25
N ALA A 32 15.03 -8.66 -5.69
CA ALA A 32 14.11 -9.67 -5.17
C ALA A 32 14.85 -10.64 -4.24
N THR A 33 14.13 -11.20 -3.30
CA THR A 33 14.59 -12.29 -2.45
C THR A 33 14.84 -13.53 -3.32
N THR A 34 16.01 -14.16 -3.17
CA THR A 34 16.30 -15.42 -3.85
C THR A 34 15.84 -16.59 -2.98
N THR A 35 14.96 -17.42 -3.51
CA THR A 35 14.54 -18.67 -2.85
C THR A 35 15.38 -19.83 -3.37
N LEU A 36 16.04 -20.52 -2.45
CA LEU A 36 16.74 -21.77 -2.75
C LEU A 36 15.80 -22.94 -2.44
N TYR A 37 15.64 -23.82 -3.43
CA TYR A 37 14.83 -25.03 -3.28
C TYR A 37 15.71 -26.26 -3.15
N ALA A 38 15.32 -27.21 -2.30
CA ALA A 38 15.85 -28.54 -2.27
C ALA A 38 15.39 -29.34 -3.51
N ARG A 39 16.00 -30.50 -3.75
CA ARG A 39 15.66 -31.34 -4.92
C ARG A 39 14.21 -31.83 -4.93
N ASP A 40 13.59 -31.92 -3.77
CA ASP A 40 12.19 -32.31 -3.58
C ASP A 40 11.19 -31.13 -3.76
N GLY A 41 11.69 -29.92 -4.07
CA GLY A 41 10.88 -28.72 -4.21
C GLY A 41 10.59 -27.98 -2.91
N SER A 42 11.04 -28.49 -1.77
CA SER A 42 10.91 -27.77 -0.50
C SER A 42 11.83 -26.55 -0.44
N THR A 43 11.41 -25.49 0.24
CA THR A 43 12.25 -24.29 0.43
C THR A 43 13.40 -24.62 1.37
N LEU A 44 14.62 -24.55 0.85
CA LEU A 44 15.85 -24.77 1.61
C LEU A 44 16.29 -23.50 2.35
N ALA A 45 16.25 -22.36 1.69
CA ALA A 45 16.62 -21.06 2.26
C ALA A 45 16.01 -19.91 1.50
N LEU A 46 15.80 -18.78 2.21
CA LEU A 46 15.46 -17.49 1.66
C LEU A 46 16.64 -16.55 1.83
N LEU A 47 17.25 -16.10 0.73
CA LEU A 47 18.32 -15.12 0.75
C LEU A 47 17.68 -13.74 0.57
N ALA A 48 17.47 -13.04 1.67
CA ALA A 48 16.88 -11.71 1.67
C ALA A 48 17.77 -10.72 0.89
N SER A 49 17.12 -9.82 0.14
CA SER A 49 17.81 -8.67 -0.44
C SER A 49 18.15 -7.66 0.64
N VAL A 50 19.24 -6.91 0.45
CA VAL A 50 19.60 -5.81 1.35
C VAL A 50 19.41 -4.49 0.62
N GLU A 51 18.56 -3.63 1.17
CA GLU A 51 18.37 -2.25 0.72
C GLU A 51 18.57 -1.31 1.90
N ASP A 52 19.39 -0.27 1.72
CA ASP A 52 19.71 0.72 2.76
C ASP A 52 20.17 0.07 4.09
N GLY A 53 20.95 -1.03 3.99
CA GLY A 53 21.48 -1.76 5.15
C GLY A 53 20.45 -2.62 5.88
N ARG A 54 19.23 -2.77 5.35
CA ARG A 54 18.18 -3.60 5.93
C ARG A 54 17.87 -4.81 5.04
N ALA A 55 17.73 -5.96 5.66
CA ALA A 55 17.22 -7.14 4.96
C ALA A 55 15.74 -6.91 4.62
N ILE A 56 15.39 -7.04 3.34
CA ILE A 56 14.01 -6.97 2.87
C ILE A 56 13.62 -8.30 2.22
N ASN A 57 12.37 -8.68 2.43
CA ASN A 57 11.74 -9.77 1.71
C ASN A 57 10.87 -9.18 0.59
N ARG A 58 11.31 -9.34 -0.66
CA ARG A 58 10.58 -8.91 -1.85
C ARG A 58 10.58 -10.02 -2.89
N SER A 59 9.39 -10.47 -3.24
CA SER A 59 9.15 -11.34 -4.39
C SER A 59 8.19 -10.64 -5.33
N LEU A 60 8.60 -10.44 -6.57
CA LEU A 60 7.82 -9.70 -7.55
C LEU A 60 6.58 -10.50 -7.98
N VAL A 61 5.51 -9.77 -8.30
CA VAL A 61 4.27 -10.32 -8.85
C VAL A 61 3.88 -9.56 -10.12
N ARG A 62 3.20 -10.23 -11.02
CA ARG A 62 2.41 -9.59 -12.08
C ARG A 62 1.03 -9.27 -11.52
N LEU A 63 0.38 -8.25 -12.07
CA LEU A 63 -0.98 -7.88 -11.66
C LEU A 63 -1.97 -9.04 -11.78
N SER A 64 -1.81 -9.88 -12.82
CA SER A 64 -2.62 -11.08 -13.07
C SER A 64 -2.44 -12.21 -12.04
N GLU A 65 -1.40 -12.14 -11.22
CA GLU A 65 -1.12 -13.12 -10.15
C GLU A 65 -1.69 -12.70 -8.80
N VAL A 66 -2.46 -11.62 -8.75
CA VAL A 66 -3.09 -11.13 -7.51
C VAL A 66 -4.60 -11.27 -7.60
N SER A 67 -5.22 -11.73 -6.51
CA SER A 67 -6.66 -11.88 -6.40
C SER A 67 -7.40 -10.59 -6.77
N PRO A 68 -8.39 -10.63 -7.70
CA PRO A 68 -9.20 -9.45 -8.02
C PRO A 68 -9.92 -8.86 -6.81
N ALA A 69 -10.33 -9.68 -5.84
CA ALA A 69 -10.97 -9.23 -4.62
C ALA A 69 -10.01 -8.44 -3.73
N ALA A 70 -8.76 -8.93 -3.59
CA ALA A 70 -7.72 -8.22 -2.86
C ALA A 70 -7.30 -6.91 -3.57
N LEU A 71 -7.22 -6.92 -4.92
CA LEU A 71 -6.96 -5.70 -5.70
C LEU A 71 -8.05 -4.65 -5.48
N ALA A 72 -9.32 -5.04 -5.55
CA ALA A 72 -10.45 -4.13 -5.29
C ALA A 72 -10.36 -3.51 -3.89
N ALA A 73 -10.07 -4.33 -2.86
CA ALA A 73 -9.89 -3.88 -1.49
C ALA A 73 -8.77 -2.84 -1.35
N ILE A 74 -7.61 -3.11 -1.96
CA ILE A 74 -6.43 -2.25 -1.89
C ILE A 74 -6.68 -0.94 -2.64
N VAL A 75 -7.15 -1.00 -3.89
CA VAL A 75 -7.43 0.19 -4.71
C VAL A 75 -8.49 1.06 -4.04
N PHE A 76 -9.58 0.48 -3.57
CA PHE A 76 -10.63 1.25 -2.88
C PHE A 76 -10.10 1.94 -1.63
N SER A 77 -9.34 1.23 -0.81
CA SER A 77 -8.83 1.75 0.46
C SER A 77 -7.78 2.85 0.27
N GLU A 78 -6.89 2.70 -0.70
CA GLU A 78 -5.76 3.59 -0.91
C GLU A 78 -6.10 4.73 -1.89
N ASP A 79 -6.82 4.42 -2.96
CA ASP A 79 -7.09 5.39 -4.02
C ASP A 79 -8.34 5.01 -4.84
N ARG A 80 -9.54 5.17 -4.24
CA ARG A 80 -10.81 4.76 -4.86
C ARG A 80 -11.10 5.39 -6.23
N ARG A 81 -10.46 6.53 -6.55
CA ARG A 81 -10.55 7.20 -7.84
C ARG A 81 -9.32 7.00 -8.72
N PHE A 82 -8.49 5.99 -8.43
CA PHE A 82 -7.25 5.71 -9.14
C PHE A 82 -7.41 5.72 -10.66
N TYR A 83 -8.48 5.13 -11.17
CA TYR A 83 -8.75 5.05 -12.62
C TYR A 83 -9.32 6.34 -13.22
N SER A 84 -9.63 7.37 -12.39
CA SER A 84 -10.30 8.59 -12.81
C SER A 84 -9.42 9.85 -12.81
N HIS A 85 -8.18 9.74 -12.34
CA HIS A 85 -7.25 10.86 -12.30
C HIS A 85 -5.90 10.50 -12.95
N TYR A 86 -5.06 11.50 -13.15
CA TYR A 86 -3.72 11.36 -13.75
C TYR A 86 -2.64 11.64 -12.70
N GLY A 87 -2.31 10.63 -11.89
CA GLY A 87 -1.24 10.66 -10.89
C GLY A 87 -1.54 11.45 -9.62
N VAL A 88 -2.25 12.55 -9.73
CA VAL A 88 -2.70 13.39 -8.62
C VAL A 88 -4.22 13.50 -8.67
N ASP A 89 -4.89 13.28 -7.55
CA ASP A 89 -6.32 13.44 -7.42
C ASP A 89 -6.65 14.88 -7.01
N PRO A 90 -7.27 15.71 -7.88
CA PRO A 90 -7.56 17.10 -7.58
C PRO A 90 -8.49 17.30 -6.38
N VAL A 91 -9.44 16.38 -6.17
CA VAL A 91 -10.38 16.47 -5.05
C VAL A 91 -9.69 16.15 -3.73
N ARG A 92 -8.81 15.13 -3.73
CA ARG A 92 -7.96 14.85 -2.56
C ARG A 92 -6.98 15.97 -2.28
N LEU A 93 -6.45 16.62 -3.32
CA LEU A 93 -5.56 17.76 -3.17
C LEU A 93 -6.27 18.95 -2.51
N LEU A 94 -7.49 19.27 -2.93
CA LEU A 94 -8.31 20.30 -2.31
C LEU A 94 -8.68 19.93 -0.86
N GLY A 95 -9.02 18.66 -0.61
CA GLY A 95 -9.27 18.16 0.74
C GLY A 95 -8.04 18.26 1.64
N ALA A 96 -6.86 17.93 1.13
CA ALA A 96 -5.61 18.08 1.86
C ALA A 96 -5.26 19.54 2.15
N LEU A 97 -5.53 20.45 1.22
CA LEU A 97 -5.36 21.89 1.44
C LEU A 97 -6.31 22.42 2.51
N TYR A 98 -7.58 22.01 2.48
CA TYR A 98 -8.55 22.33 3.52
C TYR A 98 -8.13 21.78 4.88
N ALA A 99 -7.65 20.52 4.92
CA ALA A 99 -7.17 19.87 6.13
C ALA A 99 -5.95 20.57 6.75
N VAL A 100 -5.04 21.10 5.92
CA VAL A 100 -3.92 21.94 6.40
C VAL A 100 -4.43 23.21 7.09
N LEU A 101 -5.49 23.82 6.53
CA LEU A 101 -6.08 25.05 7.11
C LEU A 101 -6.86 24.77 8.40
N THR A 102 -7.41 23.57 8.57
CA THR A 102 -8.21 23.17 9.75
C THR A 102 -7.42 22.35 10.77
N GLY A 103 -6.14 22.04 10.51
CA GLY A 103 -5.29 21.26 11.41
C GLY A 103 -5.49 19.75 11.35
N ASP A 104 -6.32 19.25 10.43
CA ASP A 104 -6.57 17.81 10.24
C ASP A 104 -5.80 17.28 9.01
N LEU A 105 -4.59 16.80 9.24
CA LEU A 105 -3.67 16.31 8.22
C LEU A 105 -4.10 14.95 7.67
N GLN A 106 -5.15 14.88 6.87
CA GLN A 106 -5.53 13.66 6.17
C GLN A 106 -4.78 13.47 4.84
N GLY A 107 -4.44 12.20 4.52
CA GLY A 107 -3.54 11.86 3.43
C GLY A 107 -4.10 12.09 2.02
N GLY A 108 -3.54 13.04 1.30
CA GLY A 108 -3.81 13.30 -0.11
C GLY A 108 -2.96 12.49 -1.10
N SER A 109 -2.29 11.41 -0.65
CA SER A 109 -1.43 10.59 -1.51
C SER A 109 -2.25 9.61 -2.35
N THR A 110 -1.94 9.51 -3.65
CA THR A 110 -2.48 8.54 -4.59
C THR A 110 -1.59 7.30 -4.67
N ILE A 111 -2.08 6.22 -5.28
CA ILE A 111 -1.25 5.03 -5.61
C ILE A 111 -0.01 5.47 -6.37
N THR A 112 -0.15 6.33 -7.39
CA THR A 112 0.96 6.81 -8.23
C THR A 112 1.99 7.60 -7.43
N THR A 113 1.57 8.52 -6.56
CA THR A 113 2.50 9.26 -5.69
C THR A 113 3.19 8.36 -4.67
N GLN A 114 2.54 7.29 -4.22
CA GLN A 114 3.17 6.30 -3.34
C GLN A 114 4.23 5.46 -4.08
N VAL A 115 4.04 5.13 -5.37
CA VAL A 115 5.08 4.51 -6.20
C VAL A 115 6.31 5.41 -6.24
N ILE A 116 6.14 6.70 -6.60
CA ILE A 116 7.24 7.67 -6.65
C ILE A 116 7.95 7.78 -5.30
N LYS A 117 7.20 7.92 -4.20
CA LYS A 117 7.75 8.04 -2.85
C LYS A 117 8.61 6.83 -2.46
N ASN A 118 8.16 5.60 -2.78
CA ASN A 118 8.83 4.37 -2.37
C ASN A 118 9.94 3.93 -3.34
N THR A 119 10.15 4.66 -4.42
CA THR A 119 11.17 4.38 -5.43
C THR A 119 12.12 5.56 -5.61
N LEU A 120 11.78 6.53 -6.45
CA LEU A 120 12.66 7.65 -6.84
C LEU A 120 12.93 8.65 -5.71
N LEU A 121 12.00 8.81 -4.76
CA LEU A 121 12.12 9.73 -3.64
C LEU A 121 12.27 9.02 -2.29
N LYS A 122 12.82 7.80 -2.30
CA LYS A 122 12.95 6.95 -1.11
C LYS A 122 13.75 7.62 0.01
N GLU A 123 14.84 8.31 -0.33
CA GLU A 123 15.67 9.05 0.63
C GLU A 123 14.90 10.21 1.29
N LEU A 124 13.95 10.80 0.57
CA LEU A 124 13.09 11.87 1.06
C LEU A 124 11.79 11.37 1.70
N ALA A 125 11.55 10.05 1.72
CA ALA A 125 10.26 9.48 2.13
C ALA A 125 9.83 9.88 3.55
N GLN A 126 10.78 10.11 4.45
CA GLN A 126 10.53 10.53 5.82
C GLN A 126 10.37 12.06 5.97
N ALA A 127 10.84 12.86 5.01
CA ALA A 127 10.71 14.31 5.05
C ALA A 127 9.25 14.74 4.83
N ARG A 128 8.70 15.53 5.77
CA ARG A 128 7.35 16.08 5.66
C ARG A 128 7.40 17.52 5.13
N THR A 129 7.97 17.70 3.92
CA THR A 129 8.18 19.03 3.32
C THR A 129 7.27 19.24 2.12
N LEU A 130 6.94 20.52 1.84
CA LEU A 130 6.22 20.92 0.65
C LEU A 130 7.01 20.57 -0.62
N GLU A 131 8.32 20.78 -0.59
CA GLU A 131 9.24 20.42 -1.68
C GLU A 131 9.06 18.95 -2.10
N ARG A 132 9.12 18.01 -1.15
CA ARG A 132 8.88 16.61 -1.44
C ARG A 132 7.52 16.38 -2.10
N LYS A 133 6.46 17.02 -1.59
CA LYS A 133 5.11 16.87 -2.16
C LYS A 133 5.01 17.38 -3.60
N VAL A 134 5.62 18.50 -3.89
CA VAL A 134 5.68 19.03 -5.26
C VAL A 134 6.43 18.06 -6.19
N LYS A 135 7.59 17.55 -5.75
CA LYS A 135 8.34 16.52 -6.50
C LYS A 135 7.52 15.25 -6.73
N GLU A 136 6.82 14.75 -5.70
CA GLU A 136 5.92 13.59 -5.83
C GLU A 136 4.84 13.84 -6.90
N TRP A 137 4.20 15.00 -6.91
CA TRP A 137 3.12 15.31 -7.85
C TRP A 137 3.62 15.42 -9.30
N VAL A 138 4.72 16.13 -9.51
CA VAL A 138 5.28 16.30 -10.87
C VAL A 138 5.75 14.96 -11.43
N LEU A 139 6.45 14.17 -10.64
CA LEU A 139 6.90 12.83 -11.06
C LEU A 139 5.72 11.86 -11.25
N ALA A 140 4.64 11.98 -10.45
CA ALA A 140 3.44 11.16 -10.62
C ALA A 140 2.70 11.48 -11.92
N LEU A 141 2.58 12.76 -12.29
CA LEU A 141 2.01 13.17 -13.58
C LEU A 141 2.83 12.62 -14.76
N GLU A 142 4.15 12.68 -14.67
CA GLU A 142 5.03 12.17 -15.72
C GLU A 142 5.02 10.63 -15.79
N LEU A 143 4.88 9.94 -14.65
CA LEU A 143 4.73 8.48 -14.60
C LEU A 143 3.44 8.05 -15.33
N GLU A 144 2.32 8.70 -15.04
CA GLU A 144 1.02 8.43 -15.70
C GLU A 144 1.02 8.73 -17.20
N ARG A 145 1.91 9.60 -17.65
CA ARG A 145 2.08 9.87 -19.07
C ARG A 145 2.79 8.73 -19.81
N ARG A 146 3.64 7.98 -19.12
CA ARG A 146 4.49 6.92 -19.70
C ARG A 146 3.93 5.52 -19.51
N TYR A 147 3.20 5.28 -18.42
CA TYR A 147 2.73 3.97 -18.01
C TYR A 147 1.22 3.93 -17.86
N THR A 148 0.64 2.78 -18.16
CA THR A 148 -0.78 2.51 -17.96
C THR A 148 -1.12 2.36 -16.48
N LYS A 149 -2.39 2.53 -16.13
CA LYS A 149 -2.89 2.27 -14.76
C LYS A 149 -2.56 0.87 -14.26
N ALA A 150 -2.64 -0.13 -15.13
CA ALA A 150 -2.30 -1.52 -14.79
C ALA A 150 -0.83 -1.66 -14.41
N GLU A 151 0.08 -1.09 -15.20
CA GLU A 151 1.52 -1.09 -14.91
C GLU A 151 1.84 -0.34 -13.62
N ILE A 152 1.23 0.83 -13.39
CA ILE A 152 1.41 1.61 -12.15
C ILE A 152 0.91 0.83 -10.94
N LEU A 153 -0.24 0.15 -11.03
CA LEU A 153 -0.76 -0.68 -9.96
C LEU A 153 0.15 -1.88 -9.68
N GLU A 154 0.68 -2.52 -10.72
CA GLU A 154 1.67 -3.60 -10.58
C GLU A 154 2.94 -3.11 -9.89
N MET A 155 3.47 -1.95 -10.29
CA MET A 155 4.61 -1.31 -9.63
C MET A 155 4.30 -1.06 -8.13
N TYR A 156 3.14 -0.48 -7.82
CA TYR A 156 2.69 -0.21 -6.47
C TYR A 156 2.70 -1.48 -5.60
N LEU A 157 2.10 -2.55 -6.09
CA LEU A 157 2.01 -3.83 -5.38
C LEU A 157 3.39 -4.46 -5.12
N ASN A 158 4.41 -4.09 -5.89
CA ASN A 158 5.78 -4.59 -5.75
C ASN A 158 6.69 -3.71 -4.86
N VAL A 159 6.34 -2.45 -4.63
CA VAL A 159 7.24 -1.50 -3.93
C VAL A 159 6.74 -1.02 -2.57
N VAL A 160 5.45 -1.19 -2.29
CA VAL A 160 4.86 -0.73 -1.02
C VAL A 160 5.34 -1.59 0.14
N PRO A 161 5.79 -0.97 1.26
CA PRO A 161 6.11 -1.69 2.48
C PRO A 161 4.82 -2.04 3.25
N TRP A 162 4.72 -3.29 3.70
CA TRP A 162 3.58 -3.84 4.42
C TRP A 162 3.86 -4.10 5.91
N GLY A 163 5.03 -3.72 6.40
CA GLY A 163 5.47 -3.91 7.78
C GLY A 163 6.56 -4.95 7.95
N GLY A 164 7.27 -4.87 9.06
CA GLY A 164 8.47 -5.67 9.27
C GLY A 164 9.47 -5.46 8.13
N ASN A 165 9.86 -6.55 7.49
CA ASN A 165 10.70 -6.58 6.30
C ASN A 165 9.94 -6.90 5.00
N ALA A 166 8.60 -7.03 5.06
CA ALA A 166 7.78 -7.38 3.91
C ALA A 166 7.60 -6.19 2.97
N VAL A 167 8.14 -6.27 1.77
CA VAL A 167 7.97 -5.30 0.68
C VAL A 167 7.32 -5.99 -0.51
N GLY A 168 6.20 -5.44 -0.95
CA GLY A 168 5.36 -5.99 -1.99
C GLY A 168 4.31 -6.99 -1.49
N ILE A 169 3.26 -7.16 -2.30
CA ILE A 169 2.06 -7.93 -1.94
C ILE A 169 2.34 -9.42 -1.73
N ARG A 170 3.28 -10.03 -2.49
CA ARG A 170 3.63 -11.44 -2.33
C ARG A 170 4.27 -11.69 -0.98
N ALA A 171 5.23 -10.85 -0.60
CA ALA A 171 5.86 -10.95 0.73
C ALA A 171 4.85 -10.72 1.85
N ALA A 172 3.90 -9.78 1.66
CA ALA A 172 2.84 -9.52 2.63
C ALA A 172 1.88 -10.72 2.75
N ALA A 173 1.38 -11.27 1.63
CA ALA A 173 0.48 -12.41 1.64
C ALA A 173 1.09 -13.62 2.36
N GLU A 174 2.36 -13.92 2.09
CA GLU A 174 3.09 -14.98 2.76
C GLU A 174 3.33 -14.69 4.24
N ALA A 175 3.79 -13.46 4.57
CA ALA A 175 4.12 -13.10 5.95
C ALA A 175 2.89 -13.09 6.86
N TYR A 176 1.74 -12.56 6.38
CA TYR A 176 0.54 -12.43 7.20
C TYR A 176 -0.35 -13.66 7.18
N PHE A 177 -0.44 -14.37 6.05
CA PHE A 177 -1.43 -15.44 5.87
C PHE A 177 -0.83 -16.76 5.39
N GLY A 178 0.45 -16.80 4.97
CA GLY A 178 1.06 -17.99 4.39
C GLY A 178 0.43 -18.40 3.07
N LYS A 179 0.00 -17.42 2.27
CA LYS A 179 -0.75 -17.63 1.03
C LYS A 179 -0.06 -17.00 -0.17
N ASP A 180 -0.33 -17.55 -1.34
CA ASP A 180 -0.06 -16.87 -2.60
C ASP A 180 -1.00 -15.67 -2.76
N PRO A 181 -0.58 -14.53 -3.34
CA PRO A 181 -1.43 -13.37 -3.61
C PRO A 181 -2.70 -13.67 -4.40
N ALA A 182 -2.68 -14.67 -5.28
CA ALA A 182 -3.86 -15.10 -6.03
C ALA A 182 -4.96 -15.71 -5.14
N ALA A 183 -4.59 -16.22 -3.97
CA ALA A 183 -5.50 -16.86 -3.01
C ALA A 183 -6.00 -15.91 -1.91
N LEU A 184 -5.63 -14.64 -1.94
CA LEU A 184 -6.11 -13.66 -0.97
C LEU A 184 -7.62 -13.41 -1.14
N THR A 185 -8.33 -13.40 -0.02
CA THR A 185 -9.75 -13.06 0.02
C THR A 185 -9.98 -11.55 0.06
N LEU A 186 -11.24 -11.11 -0.06
CA LEU A 186 -11.60 -9.70 0.15
C LEU A 186 -11.25 -9.23 1.56
N ALA A 187 -11.53 -10.04 2.57
CA ALA A 187 -11.22 -9.74 3.97
C ALA A 187 -9.71 -9.58 4.21
N GLU A 188 -8.90 -10.47 3.66
CA GLU A 188 -7.44 -10.41 3.75
C GLU A 188 -6.86 -9.21 2.97
N GLY A 189 -7.39 -8.90 1.80
CA GLY A 189 -7.04 -7.70 1.05
C GLY A 189 -7.34 -6.41 1.82
N LEU A 190 -8.51 -6.33 2.46
CA LEU A 190 -8.90 -5.19 3.32
C LEU A 190 -8.00 -5.09 4.56
N TYR A 191 -7.65 -6.21 5.17
CA TYR A 191 -6.71 -6.22 6.28
C TYR A 191 -5.37 -5.64 5.86
N LEU A 192 -4.78 -6.15 4.79
CA LEU A 192 -3.51 -5.65 4.27
C LEU A 192 -3.59 -4.15 3.95
N ALA A 193 -4.59 -3.72 3.19
CA ALA A 193 -4.79 -2.31 2.87
C ALA A 193 -4.95 -1.43 4.12
N SER A 194 -5.60 -1.97 5.17
CA SER A 194 -5.76 -1.26 6.44
C SER A 194 -4.45 -1.03 7.18
N LEU A 195 -3.41 -1.82 6.91
CA LEU A 195 -2.10 -1.67 7.55
C LEU A 195 -1.25 -0.56 6.92
N ILE A 196 -1.34 -0.33 5.60
CA ILE A 196 -0.40 0.49 4.81
C ILE A 196 0.00 1.84 5.43
N PRO A 197 -0.91 2.68 5.95
CA PRO A 197 -0.52 3.98 6.50
C PRO A 197 0.48 3.92 7.67
N ALA A 198 0.46 2.85 8.47
CA ALA A 198 1.36 2.65 9.61
C ALA A 198 1.48 1.14 9.94
N PRO A 199 2.13 0.34 9.08
CA PRO A 199 2.00 -1.12 9.12
C PRO A 199 2.35 -1.74 10.48
N ASN A 200 3.49 -1.38 11.05
CA ASN A 200 3.95 -1.97 12.31
C ASN A 200 3.05 -1.59 13.50
N ALA A 201 2.61 -0.33 13.58
CA ALA A 201 1.73 0.12 14.64
C ALA A 201 0.32 -0.50 14.51
N ARG A 202 -0.21 -0.58 13.29
CA ARG A 202 -1.53 -1.16 13.03
C ARG A 202 -1.58 -2.66 13.18
N TYR A 203 -0.48 -3.34 12.87
CA TYR A 203 -0.38 -4.77 13.16
C TYR A 203 -0.59 -5.08 14.64
N GLN A 204 -0.17 -4.19 15.55
CA GLN A 204 -0.36 -4.34 16.99
C GLN A 204 -1.75 -3.95 17.48
N ASP A 205 -2.59 -3.31 16.64
CA ASP A 205 -3.97 -2.89 16.95
C ASP A 205 -4.98 -3.60 16.04
N LEU A 206 -5.14 -4.90 16.23
CA LEU A 206 -6.04 -5.72 15.42
C LEU A 206 -7.50 -5.25 15.53
N GLU A 207 -7.94 -4.79 16.70
CA GLU A 207 -9.30 -4.24 16.88
C GLU A 207 -9.49 -2.97 16.05
N GLY A 208 -8.54 -2.05 16.07
CA GLY A 208 -8.58 -0.84 15.26
C GLY A 208 -8.58 -1.14 13.77
N VAL A 209 -7.82 -2.15 13.34
CA VAL A 209 -7.83 -2.65 11.96
C VAL A 209 -9.21 -3.20 11.60
N ARG A 210 -9.82 -4.05 12.43
CA ARG A 210 -11.16 -4.58 12.21
C ARG A 210 -12.22 -3.48 12.10
N ARG A 211 -12.21 -2.49 13.01
CA ARG A 211 -13.12 -1.32 12.92
C ARG A 211 -12.93 -0.55 11.61
N ARG A 212 -11.70 -0.41 11.13
CA ARG A 212 -11.43 0.21 9.83
C ARG A 212 -11.96 -0.62 8.68
N MET A 213 -11.74 -1.94 8.67
CA MET A 213 -12.24 -2.85 7.66
C MET A 213 -13.77 -2.75 7.53
N ARG A 214 -14.52 -2.73 8.65
CA ARG A 214 -15.98 -2.59 8.60
C ARG A 214 -16.40 -1.31 7.90
N ARG A 215 -15.80 -0.18 8.27
CA ARG A 215 -16.08 1.12 7.61
C ARG A 215 -15.79 1.08 6.11
N VAL A 216 -14.69 0.46 5.71
CA VAL A 216 -14.34 0.33 4.29
C VAL A 216 -15.34 -0.56 3.55
N LEU A 217 -15.78 -1.68 4.12
CA LEU A 217 -16.82 -2.54 3.57
C LEU A 217 -18.13 -1.75 3.36
N ASP A 218 -18.57 -1.01 4.38
CA ASP A 218 -19.79 -0.19 4.30
C ASP A 218 -19.66 0.90 3.21
N GLU A 219 -18.48 1.48 3.04
CA GLU A 219 -18.20 2.44 1.97
C GLU A 219 -18.17 1.78 0.59
N MET A 220 -17.58 0.59 0.44
CA MET A 220 -17.57 -0.18 -0.81
C MET A 220 -18.98 -0.54 -1.27
N VAL A 221 -19.86 -0.91 -0.34
CA VAL A 221 -21.29 -1.17 -0.63
C VAL A 221 -21.99 0.11 -1.07
N ARG A 222 -21.85 1.19 -0.30
CA ARG A 222 -22.48 2.49 -0.59
C ARG A 222 -22.07 3.04 -1.95
N GLU A 223 -20.83 2.82 -2.38
CA GLU A 223 -20.32 3.28 -3.67
C GLU A 223 -20.51 2.24 -4.80
N GLY A 224 -21.15 1.10 -4.52
CA GLY A 224 -21.48 0.08 -5.53
C GLY A 224 -20.30 -0.76 -6.02
N TRP A 225 -19.17 -0.81 -5.27
CA TRP A 225 -18.02 -1.67 -5.60
C TRP A 225 -18.27 -3.13 -5.29
N ILE A 226 -19.05 -3.41 -4.25
CA ILE A 226 -19.45 -4.76 -3.85
C ILE A 226 -20.93 -4.76 -3.43
N THR A 227 -21.53 -5.94 -3.39
CA THR A 227 -22.87 -6.14 -2.85
C THR A 227 -22.83 -6.24 -1.32
N GLU A 228 -23.96 -5.95 -0.66
CA GLU A 228 -24.10 -6.12 0.78
C GLU A 228 -23.83 -7.57 1.22
N ALA A 229 -24.32 -8.55 0.45
CA ALA A 229 -24.07 -9.95 0.71
C ALA A 229 -22.57 -10.31 0.70
N LEU A 230 -21.79 -9.75 -0.24
CA LEU A 230 -20.34 -9.97 -0.30
C LEU A 230 -19.62 -9.27 0.86
N ALA A 231 -20.10 -8.09 1.26
CA ALA A 231 -19.56 -7.38 2.43
C ALA A 231 -19.77 -8.17 3.72
N GLU A 232 -20.98 -8.71 3.93
CA GLU A 232 -21.28 -9.55 5.10
C GLU A 232 -20.50 -10.88 5.07
N GLN A 233 -20.35 -11.49 3.91
CA GLN A 233 -19.50 -12.68 3.77
C GLN A 233 -18.06 -12.38 4.16
N ALA A 234 -17.48 -11.31 3.66
CA ALA A 234 -16.10 -10.89 3.98
C ALA A 234 -15.95 -10.51 5.45
N TRP A 235 -16.98 -9.91 6.06
CA TRP A 235 -16.96 -9.57 7.49
C TRP A 235 -16.96 -10.79 8.39
N LYS A 236 -17.79 -11.79 8.06
CA LYS A 236 -17.91 -13.05 8.82
C LYS A 236 -16.75 -14.01 8.60
N GLU A 237 -15.95 -13.79 7.56
CA GLU A 237 -14.75 -14.59 7.34
C GLU A 237 -13.77 -14.44 8.50
N PRO A 238 -13.36 -15.54 9.18
CA PRO A 238 -12.46 -15.49 10.31
C PRO A 238 -11.05 -15.12 9.85
N LEU A 239 -10.67 -13.89 10.09
CA LEU A 239 -9.36 -13.37 9.74
C LEU A 239 -8.32 -13.84 10.76
N LYS A 240 -7.31 -14.58 10.32
CA LYS A 240 -6.26 -15.18 11.18
C LYS A 240 -4.86 -14.74 10.74
N PRO A 241 -4.45 -13.48 11.01
CA PRO A 241 -3.10 -13.05 10.67
C PRO A 241 -2.08 -13.80 11.52
N ARG A 242 -0.98 -14.24 10.91
CA ARG A 242 0.12 -14.88 11.66
C ARG A 242 0.62 -13.99 12.79
N GLY A 243 0.96 -14.60 13.92
CA GLY A 243 1.37 -13.91 15.14
C GLY A 243 0.20 -13.44 16.02
N TRP A 244 -1.03 -13.78 15.64
CA TRP A 244 -2.23 -13.51 16.44
C TRP A 244 -3.03 -14.79 16.70
N GLU A 245 -3.46 -14.96 17.95
CA GLU A 245 -4.53 -15.88 18.32
C GLU A 245 -5.82 -15.08 18.41
N VAL A 246 -6.81 -15.47 17.58
CA VAL A 246 -8.04 -14.69 17.44
C VAL A 246 -9.27 -15.57 17.60
N ARG A 247 -10.32 -14.99 18.17
CA ARG A 247 -11.62 -15.63 18.30
C ARG A 247 -12.72 -14.65 17.86
N TYR A 248 -13.66 -15.12 17.06
CA TYR A 248 -14.79 -14.35 16.54
C TYR A 248 -16.11 -14.99 16.98
N ASP A 249 -17.19 -14.18 17.03
CA ASP A 249 -18.56 -14.66 17.12
C ASP A 249 -19.08 -15.08 15.73
N GLU A 250 -20.35 -15.56 15.70
CA GLU A 250 -21.02 -15.99 14.46
C GLU A 250 -21.30 -14.81 13.50
N GLU A 251 -21.39 -13.60 14.01
CA GLU A 251 -21.58 -12.36 13.27
C GLU A 251 -20.27 -11.79 12.72
N GLY A 252 -19.12 -12.39 13.06
CA GLY A 252 -17.78 -11.95 12.61
C GLY A 252 -17.15 -10.85 13.47
N ASN A 253 -17.72 -10.54 14.65
CA ASN A 253 -17.09 -9.58 15.55
C ASN A 253 -15.94 -10.23 16.31
N LEU A 254 -14.86 -9.48 16.49
CA LEU A 254 -13.70 -9.93 17.24
C LEU A 254 -14.04 -9.99 18.74
N LEU A 255 -14.05 -11.19 19.32
CA LEU A 255 -14.24 -11.42 20.74
C LEU A 255 -12.93 -11.34 21.53
N GLU A 256 -11.85 -11.83 20.92
CA GLU A 256 -10.55 -11.90 21.57
C GLU A 256 -9.43 -11.86 20.53
N ALA A 257 -8.39 -11.11 20.87
CA ALA A 257 -7.14 -11.09 20.12
C ALA A 257 -5.98 -11.08 21.11
N ARG A 258 -5.10 -12.07 21.00
CA ARG A 258 -3.87 -12.14 21.82
C ARG A 258 -2.66 -12.28 20.88
N PRO A 259 -1.52 -11.68 21.25
CA PRO A 259 -0.27 -12.04 20.59
C PRO A 259 -0.04 -13.54 20.73
N GLY A 260 0.12 -14.21 19.59
CA GLY A 260 0.49 -15.63 19.53
C GLY A 260 1.99 -15.84 19.68
N ASP A 261 2.52 -16.93 19.09
CA ASP A 261 3.95 -17.21 19.11
C ASP A 261 4.76 -16.01 18.58
N PRO A 262 5.65 -15.42 19.41
CA PRO A 262 6.53 -14.32 18.98
C PRO A 262 7.38 -14.69 17.76
N GLY A 263 7.56 -15.98 17.53
CA GLY A 263 8.27 -16.52 16.38
C GLY A 263 7.48 -16.49 15.07
N ALA A 264 6.16 -16.40 15.09
CA ALA A 264 5.30 -16.45 13.91
C ALA A 264 4.91 -15.06 13.37
N GLY A 265 5.15 -13.98 14.13
CA GLY A 265 4.77 -12.62 13.74
C GLY A 265 5.74 -11.96 12.75
N ILE A 266 5.29 -10.89 12.10
CA ILE A 266 6.06 -10.16 11.08
C ILE A 266 7.08 -9.16 11.65
N LEU A 267 7.00 -8.85 12.94
CA LEU A 267 7.86 -7.86 13.61
C LEU A 267 9.12 -8.51 14.24
N ARG A 268 9.83 -9.33 13.45
CA ARG A 268 11.11 -9.90 13.85
C ARG A 268 12.28 -8.99 13.51
#